data_aa1e5799273e73685e0401335092d690
#
_entry.id   aa1e5799273e73685e0401335092d690
#
_cell.length_a   1.000
_cell.length_b   1.000
_cell.length_c   1.000
_cell.angle_alpha   90.00
_cell.angle_beta   90.00
_cell.angle_gamma   90.00
#
_symmetry.space_group_name_H-M   'P 1'
#
loop_
_entity.id
_entity.type
_entity.pdbx_description
1 polymer ?
#
loop_
_entity_poly.entity_id
_entity_poly.type
_entity_poly.pdbx_seq_one_letter_code
_entity_poly.pdbx_strand_id
1 'polypeptide(L)'
;MPDDLIRVDFLVLGSGIAGLRAALGLARHGEVLVVTKDQPTESNTGYAQGGVAVAMGSDDATDLHLDDTLKAGAGIVSAPAARVLVEEGPERIRELAAWGARFDREEGRFHFTREGAHSRNRVLHALGDATGWEMVRALLDRAQRTARVSVRSFACSVDLVVAGGVVAGCRFLSESGAVTTVVARATLLATGGAGMVFAETTNPPVATGDGMAMARRAGAALLDMEFVQFHPTALAIPGAPRFLVSEAVRGEGAYLRNGAGERFTEELAPRDQVARAIARENRAGRGPVTLDLRHLDPEHIRSRFPRIAATCARYGVDLTQDPVPVTPAAHYVMGGVATDLSGRSTLPGLYAAGETAGTGVHGANRLASNSLLEGLVFGARAAEAMADDPPPAAVGAAVADVRPSPDAAAGESDPAALVATLRGRAWDSLGLERDGASLRGLLDDLRAMGNQVSAHPRRRAAAEARNLVAVAESMAMGALFREESRGGHFRTDFPEPDDARFLGHTLLTREGPRLIPVNAVAASAA
;
A
#
# COMPACT_ATOMS: atom_id res chain seq x y z
N MET A 1 -17.31 -19.93 -24.16
CA MET A 1 -17.70 -18.69 -24.86
C MET A 1 -16.41 -17.99 -25.22
N PRO A 2 -16.28 -17.33 -26.39
CA PRO A 2 -15.09 -16.56 -26.67
C PRO A 2 -14.94 -15.48 -25.58
N ASP A 3 -13.71 -15.26 -25.09
CA ASP A 3 -13.42 -14.22 -24.13
C ASP A 3 -13.85 -12.86 -24.75
N ASP A 4 -14.62 -12.07 -24.00
CA ASP A 4 -15.00 -10.72 -24.45
C ASP A 4 -13.72 -9.87 -24.58
N LEU A 5 -13.55 -9.22 -25.72
CA LEU A 5 -12.42 -8.36 -26.02
C LEU A 5 -12.84 -6.89 -25.96
N ILE A 6 -12.25 -6.14 -25.05
CA ILE A 6 -12.43 -4.69 -24.91
C ILE A 6 -11.16 -3.98 -25.38
N ARG A 7 -11.32 -2.86 -26.10
CA ARG A 7 -10.20 -1.98 -26.49
C ARG A 7 -10.41 -0.59 -25.92
N VAL A 8 -9.36 -0.05 -25.29
CA VAL A 8 -9.33 1.31 -24.74
C VAL A 8 -7.95 1.94 -24.99
N ASP A 9 -7.85 3.25 -24.88
CA ASP A 9 -6.54 3.90 -24.93
C ASP A 9 -5.72 3.60 -23.67
N PHE A 10 -6.35 3.70 -22.51
CA PHE A 10 -5.68 3.56 -21.21
C PHE A 10 -6.46 2.62 -20.30
N LEU A 11 -5.74 1.71 -19.67
CA LEU A 11 -6.26 0.80 -18.66
C LEU A 11 -5.66 1.12 -17.29
N VAL A 12 -6.53 1.31 -16.29
CA VAL A 12 -6.14 1.56 -14.90
C VAL A 12 -6.67 0.43 -14.02
N LEU A 13 -5.81 -0.28 -13.32
CA LEU A 13 -6.17 -1.35 -12.41
C LEU A 13 -6.12 -0.86 -10.97
N GLY A 14 -7.31 -0.66 -10.39
CA GLY A 14 -7.51 -0.14 -9.03
C GLY A 14 -8.17 1.26 -9.00
N SER A 15 -9.12 1.42 -8.09
CA SER A 15 -9.94 2.64 -7.88
C SER A 15 -9.54 3.43 -6.63
N GLY A 16 -8.34 3.17 -6.07
CA GLY A 16 -7.76 3.98 -5.01
C GLY A 16 -7.32 5.36 -5.50
N ILE A 17 -6.73 6.14 -4.61
CA ILE A 17 -6.32 7.53 -4.88
C ILE A 17 -5.41 7.65 -6.11
N ALA A 18 -4.42 6.78 -6.28
CA ALA A 18 -3.50 6.82 -7.41
C ALA A 18 -4.21 6.52 -8.74
N GLY A 19 -5.06 5.48 -8.78
CA GLY A 19 -5.77 5.08 -9.98
C GLY A 19 -6.78 6.13 -10.45
N LEU A 20 -7.61 6.65 -9.53
CA LEU A 20 -8.60 7.69 -9.87
C LEU A 20 -7.90 8.99 -10.28
N ARG A 21 -6.83 9.39 -9.59
CA ARG A 21 -6.05 10.57 -9.97
C ARG A 21 -5.47 10.44 -11.38
N ALA A 22 -4.89 9.27 -11.69
CA ALA A 22 -4.35 8.99 -13.02
C ALA A 22 -5.46 8.98 -14.08
N ALA A 23 -6.58 8.31 -13.84
CA ALA A 23 -7.71 8.24 -14.77
C ALA A 23 -8.22 9.63 -15.18
N LEU A 24 -8.31 10.56 -14.21
CA LEU A 24 -8.71 11.94 -14.48
C LEU A 24 -7.70 12.72 -15.34
N GLY A 25 -6.41 12.44 -15.20
CA GLY A 25 -5.35 12.99 -16.06
C GLY A 25 -5.46 12.45 -17.49
N LEU A 26 -5.54 11.13 -17.62
CA LEU A 26 -5.58 10.40 -18.89
C LEU A 26 -6.82 10.70 -19.73
N ALA A 27 -7.94 11.04 -19.10
CA ALA A 27 -9.20 11.34 -19.80
C ALA A 27 -9.11 12.53 -20.79
N ARG A 28 -8.07 13.36 -20.68
CA ARG A 28 -7.77 14.43 -21.64
C ARG A 28 -7.15 13.89 -22.95
N HIS A 29 -6.59 12.67 -22.90
CA HIS A 29 -5.79 12.08 -23.97
C HIS A 29 -6.45 10.88 -24.65
N GLY A 30 -7.51 10.28 -24.06
CA GLY A 30 -8.19 9.12 -24.64
C GLY A 30 -9.24 8.51 -23.72
N GLU A 31 -9.78 7.38 -24.16
CA GLU A 31 -10.74 6.58 -23.39
C GLU A 31 -10.03 5.80 -22.28
N VAL A 32 -10.52 5.93 -21.05
CA VAL A 32 -9.96 5.32 -19.85
C VAL A 32 -10.93 4.31 -19.26
N LEU A 33 -10.46 3.08 -19.08
CA LEU A 33 -11.16 2.06 -18.30
C LEU A 33 -10.47 1.86 -16.96
N VAL A 34 -11.18 2.15 -15.87
CA VAL A 34 -10.76 1.79 -14.51
C VAL A 34 -11.40 0.46 -14.14
N VAL A 35 -10.61 -0.54 -13.77
CA VAL A 35 -11.09 -1.85 -13.33
C VAL A 35 -10.80 -2.03 -11.85
N THR A 36 -11.82 -2.40 -11.07
CA THR A 36 -11.67 -2.68 -9.64
C THR A 36 -12.41 -3.96 -9.25
N LYS A 37 -11.80 -4.75 -8.35
CA LYS A 37 -12.30 -6.09 -7.99
C LYS A 37 -13.46 -6.08 -7.00
N ASP A 38 -13.74 -4.92 -6.42
CA ASP A 38 -14.84 -4.69 -5.48
C ASP A 38 -15.55 -3.37 -5.80
N GLN A 39 -16.32 -2.83 -4.85
CA GLN A 39 -16.87 -1.49 -4.98
C GLN A 39 -15.72 -0.46 -5.10
N PRO A 40 -15.90 0.63 -5.88
CA PRO A 40 -14.83 1.60 -6.12
C PRO A 40 -14.35 2.31 -4.85
N THR A 41 -15.14 2.33 -3.79
CA THR A 41 -14.81 2.91 -2.48
C THR A 41 -14.04 1.95 -1.57
N GLU A 42 -14.02 0.63 -1.89
CA GLU A 42 -13.33 -0.39 -1.10
C GLU A 42 -11.85 -0.39 -1.46
N SER A 43 -11.05 0.30 -0.67
CA SER A 43 -9.61 0.47 -0.89
C SER A 43 -8.86 0.85 0.38
N ASN A 44 -7.54 0.60 0.44
CA ASN A 44 -6.70 1.09 1.54
C ASN A 44 -6.87 2.61 1.74
N THR A 45 -7.05 3.37 0.66
CA THR A 45 -7.32 4.81 0.73
C THR A 45 -8.59 5.12 1.51
N GLY A 46 -9.69 4.41 1.25
CA GLY A 46 -10.97 4.62 1.95
C GLY A 46 -10.89 4.33 3.47
N TYR A 47 -9.96 3.49 3.87
CA TYR A 47 -9.72 3.12 5.28
C TYR A 47 -8.71 4.05 5.98
N ALA A 48 -8.00 4.91 5.25
CA ALA A 48 -7.00 5.80 5.83
C ALA A 48 -7.66 6.86 6.73
N GLN A 49 -7.37 6.77 8.03
CA GLN A 49 -7.90 7.65 9.08
C GLN A 49 -7.01 8.86 9.31
N GLY A 50 -5.70 8.69 9.14
CA GLY A 50 -4.72 9.77 9.25
C GLY A 50 -4.92 10.84 8.19
N GLY A 51 -4.09 11.87 8.23
CA GLY A 51 -4.13 12.92 7.25
C GLY A 51 -3.29 12.65 6.01
N VAL A 52 -3.11 13.69 5.22
CA VAL A 52 -2.15 13.78 4.14
C VAL A 52 -1.07 14.81 4.51
N ALA A 53 0.19 14.39 4.50
CA ALA A 53 1.30 15.28 4.83
C ALA A 53 1.61 16.18 3.62
N VAL A 54 1.58 17.51 3.82
CA VAL A 54 1.89 18.48 2.76
C VAL A 54 2.39 19.79 3.36
N ALA A 55 3.53 20.29 2.86
CA ALA A 55 4.13 21.53 3.33
C ALA A 55 3.40 22.74 2.72
N MET A 56 2.37 23.24 3.40
CA MET A 56 1.56 24.40 2.99
C MET A 56 1.29 25.39 4.15
N GLY A 57 1.76 25.11 5.36
CA GLY A 57 1.70 26.00 6.50
C GLY A 57 2.64 27.20 6.33
N SER A 58 2.37 28.30 7.03
CA SER A 58 3.19 29.53 6.96
C SER A 58 4.58 29.37 7.60
N ASP A 59 4.74 28.38 8.47
CA ASP A 59 5.97 28.02 9.20
C ASP A 59 6.63 26.75 8.66
N ASP A 60 6.15 26.22 7.52
CA ASP A 60 6.63 24.99 6.90
C ASP A 60 7.21 25.24 5.49
N ALA A 61 8.04 24.32 5.05
CA ALA A 61 8.66 24.34 3.71
C ALA A 61 8.84 22.90 3.18
N THR A 62 8.87 22.78 1.85
CA THR A 62 9.10 21.49 1.19
C THR A 62 10.44 20.85 1.58
N ASP A 63 11.50 21.64 1.78
CA ASP A 63 12.79 21.11 2.24
C ASP A 63 12.71 20.52 3.67
N LEU A 64 11.92 21.10 4.58
CA LEU A 64 11.70 20.53 5.91
C LEU A 64 10.92 19.21 5.83
N HIS A 65 9.96 19.11 4.90
CA HIS A 65 9.23 17.87 4.65
C HIS A 65 10.14 16.80 4.02
N LEU A 66 11.02 17.20 3.10
CA LEU A 66 12.04 16.33 2.53
C LEU A 66 12.96 15.78 3.61
N ASP A 67 13.51 16.62 4.47
CA ASP A 67 14.40 16.21 5.56
C ASP A 67 13.74 15.19 6.50
N ASP A 68 12.48 15.43 6.89
CA ASP A 68 11.72 14.49 7.73
C ASP A 68 11.50 13.16 7.01
N THR A 69 11.22 13.19 5.69
CA THR A 69 11.05 11.98 4.87
C THR A 69 12.35 11.18 4.78
N LEU A 70 13.48 11.85 4.53
CA LEU A 70 14.80 11.20 4.47
C LEU A 70 15.18 10.54 5.80
N LYS A 71 14.95 11.25 6.92
CA LYS A 71 15.22 10.72 8.27
C LYS A 71 14.36 9.50 8.59
N ALA A 72 13.06 9.56 8.28
CA ALA A 72 12.14 8.47 8.58
C ALA A 72 12.50 7.18 7.83
N GLY A 73 13.02 7.26 6.61
CA GLY A 73 13.29 6.12 5.74
C GLY A 73 14.60 5.38 6.01
N ALA A 74 15.27 5.68 7.13
CA ALA A 74 16.42 4.93 7.64
C ALA A 74 17.59 4.79 6.64
N GLY A 75 17.91 5.86 5.91
CA GLY A 75 19.09 5.99 5.05
C GLY A 75 18.94 5.47 3.62
N ILE A 76 17.83 4.85 3.26
CA ILE A 76 17.62 4.30 1.90
C ILE A 76 16.45 4.93 1.15
N VAL A 77 16.07 6.16 1.49
CA VAL A 77 15.11 6.94 0.69
C VAL A 77 15.77 7.43 -0.60
N SER A 78 15.14 7.25 -1.73
CA SER A 78 15.52 7.93 -2.97
C SER A 78 15.25 9.43 -2.84
N ALA A 79 16.31 10.23 -2.64
CA ALA A 79 16.17 11.67 -2.47
C ALA A 79 15.50 12.36 -3.68
N PRO A 80 15.78 11.97 -4.96
CA PRO A 80 15.02 12.49 -6.10
C PRO A 80 13.52 12.18 -6.03
N ALA A 81 13.13 10.97 -5.63
CA ALA A 81 11.72 10.60 -5.53
C ALA A 81 11.01 11.33 -4.38
N ALA A 82 11.67 11.45 -3.22
CA ALA A 82 11.15 12.21 -2.09
C ALA A 82 11.01 13.71 -2.42
N ARG A 83 11.95 14.29 -3.16
CA ARG A 83 11.88 15.67 -3.62
C ARG A 83 10.66 15.91 -4.53
N VAL A 84 10.44 15.04 -5.52
CA VAL A 84 9.24 15.07 -6.37
C VAL A 84 7.96 15.04 -5.51
N LEU A 85 7.90 14.13 -4.53
CA LEU A 85 6.74 14.02 -3.65
C LEU A 85 6.43 15.34 -2.95
N VAL A 86 7.41 15.96 -2.31
CA VAL A 86 7.19 17.13 -1.46
C VAL A 86 7.00 18.42 -2.26
N GLU A 87 7.64 18.56 -3.41
CA GLU A 87 7.54 19.75 -4.26
C GLU A 87 6.21 19.81 -5.03
N GLU A 88 5.73 18.67 -5.56
CA GLU A 88 4.47 18.63 -6.30
C GLU A 88 3.24 18.48 -5.38
N GLY A 89 3.44 17.99 -4.15
CA GLY A 89 2.37 17.76 -3.18
C GLY A 89 1.40 18.92 -2.99
N PRO A 90 1.87 20.16 -2.73
CA PRO A 90 1.00 21.32 -2.53
C PRO A 90 0.05 21.59 -3.69
N GLU A 91 0.51 21.42 -4.93
CA GLU A 91 -0.35 21.60 -6.11
C GLU A 91 -1.42 20.52 -6.18
N ARG A 92 -1.07 19.25 -5.93
CA ARG A 92 -2.03 18.14 -5.97
C ARG A 92 -3.11 18.28 -4.91
N ILE A 93 -2.80 18.81 -3.74
CA ILE A 93 -3.81 19.10 -2.68
C ILE A 93 -4.73 20.25 -3.10
N ARG A 94 -4.21 21.33 -3.68
CA ARG A 94 -5.05 22.42 -4.20
C ARG A 94 -5.97 21.93 -5.30
N GLU A 95 -5.47 21.11 -6.24
CA GLU A 95 -6.25 20.49 -7.30
C GLU A 95 -7.39 19.63 -6.72
N LEU A 96 -7.10 18.78 -5.74
CA LEU A 96 -8.12 17.94 -5.12
C LEU A 96 -9.18 18.77 -4.36
N ALA A 97 -8.77 19.83 -3.67
CA ALA A 97 -9.69 20.76 -3.03
C ALA A 97 -10.58 21.48 -4.06
N ALA A 98 -10.03 21.89 -5.21
CA ALA A 98 -10.79 22.48 -6.32
C ALA A 98 -11.77 21.47 -6.97
N TRP A 99 -11.50 20.17 -6.88
CA TRP A 99 -12.41 19.10 -7.30
C TRP A 99 -13.47 18.74 -6.25
N GLY A 100 -13.48 19.45 -5.10
CA GLY A 100 -14.54 19.35 -4.10
C GLY A 100 -14.22 18.45 -2.90
N ALA A 101 -12.94 18.16 -2.62
CA ALA A 101 -12.56 17.55 -1.38
C ALA A 101 -12.65 18.55 -0.22
N ARG A 102 -13.27 18.13 0.87
CA ARG A 102 -13.56 18.96 2.04
C ARG A 102 -12.56 18.67 3.15
N PHE A 103 -11.44 19.35 3.08
CA PHE A 103 -10.44 19.33 4.15
C PHE A 103 -10.83 20.19 5.34
N ASP A 104 -10.40 19.82 6.52
CA ASP A 104 -10.65 20.55 7.77
C ASP A 104 -10.04 21.94 7.70
N ARG A 105 -10.77 22.94 8.21
CA ARG A 105 -10.40 24.35 8.16
C ARG A 105 -10.62 25.02 9.50
N GLU A 106 -9.74 25.95 9.81
CA GLU A 106 -9.88 26.87 10.92
C GLU A 106 -9.78 28.31 10.38
N GLU A 107 -10.72 29.17 10.72
CA GLU A 107 -10.81 30.55 10.21
C GLU A 107 -10.71 30.63 8.66
N GLY A 108 -11.27 29.64 7.93
CA GLY A 108 -11.25 29.59 6.47
C GLY A 108 -9.96 29.08 5.83
N ARG A 109 -8.89 28.87 6.60
CA ARG A 109 -7.60 28.30 6.16
C ARG A 109 -7.54 26.81 6.45
N PHE A 110 -6.70 26.06 5.73
CA PHE A 110 -6.44 24.64 6.04
C PHE A 110 -5.87 24.51 7.45
N HIS A 111 -6.43 23.59 8.22
CA HIS A 111 -5.96 23.27 9.56
C HIS A 111 -4.97 22.10 9.50
N PHE A 112 -3.75 22.34 9.97
CA PHE A 112 -2.68 21.35 9.97
C PHE A 112 -2.38 20.87 11.39
N THR A 113 -2.20 19.56 11.52
CA THR A 113 -1.75 18.92 12.76
C THR A 113 -0.37 18.29 12.56
N ARG A 114 0.18 17.67 13.62
CA ARG A 114 1.46 16.99 13.59
C ARG A 114 1.29 15.53 14.00
N GLU A 115 1.90 14.63 13.22
CA GLU A 115 2.07 13.22 13.59
C GLU A 115 3.54 12.95 13.94
N GLY A 116 3.84 11.74 14.45
CA GLY A 116 5.19 11.34 14.83
C GLY A 116 6.21 11.48 13.70
N ALA A 117 7.43 11.83 14.06
CA ALA A 117 8.57 12.08 13.17
C ALA A 117 8.44 13.32 12.23
N HIS A 118 7.35 14.08 12.29
CA HIS A 118 7.26 15.37 11.61
C HIS A 118 7.84 16.50 12.46
N SER A 119 8.64 17.36 11.86
CA SER A 119 9.21 18.56 12.51
C SER A 119 8.24 19.75 12.55
N ARG A 120 7.18 19.74 11.72
CA ARG A 120 6.19 20.81 11.58
C ARG A 120 4.76 20.27 11.54
N ASN A 121 3.78 21.17 11.77
CA ASN A 121 2.37 20.88 11.55
C ASN A 121 2.08 20.90 10.04
N ARG A 122 2.04 19.74 9.39
CA ARG A 122 1.79 19.62 7.95
C ARG A 122 0.76 18.55 7.57
N VAL A 123 0.19 17.89 8.54
CA VAL A 123 -0.78 16.82 8.28
C VAL A 123 -2.17 17.43 8.19
N LEU A 124 -2.73 17.40 6.96
CA LEU A 124 -4.05 17.92 6.65
C LEU A 124 -5.09 16.81 6.77
N HIS A 125 -6.16 17.04 7.51
CA HIS A 125 -7.23 16.08 7.73
C HIS A 125 -8.51 16.46 6.97
N ALA A 126 -9.43 15.51 6.88
CA ALA A 126 -10.79 15.73 6.41
C ALA A 126 -11.77 14.96 7.29
N LEU A 127 -12.83 15.65 7.73
CA LEU A 127 -13.89 15.07 8.57
C LEU A 127 -13.34 14.39 9.85
N GLY A 128 -12.31 14.99 10.45
CA GLY A 128 -11.62 14.46 11.62
C GLY A 128 -10.69 13.29 11.29
N ASP A 129 -11.21 12.06 11.31
CA ASP A 129 -10.48 10.81 11.09
C ASP A 129 -10.98 10.02 9.85
N ALA A 130 -11.43 10.74 8.79
CA ALA A 130 -11.97 10.15 7.57
C ALA A 130 -11.32 10.70 6.28
N THR A 131 -10.05 11.11 6.35
CA THR A 131 -9.35 11.81 5.27
C THR A 131 -9.33 11.01 3.97
N GLY A 132 -8.94 9.74 4.03
CA GLY A 132 -8.88 8.90 2.84
C GLY A 132 -10.25 8.67 2.20
N TRP A 133 -11.30 8.51 3.00
CA TRP A 133 -12.67 8.36 2.52
C TRP A 133 -13.12 9.61 1.74
N GLU A 134 -12.88 10.81 2.26
CA GLU A 134 -13.25 12.07 1.60
C GLU A 134 -12.48 12.27 0.29
N MET A 135 -11.19 11.91 0.27
CA MET A 135 -10.37 12.01 -0.94
C MET A 135 -10.87 11.07 -2.04
N VAL A 136 -11.20 9.81 -1.70
CA VAL A 136 -11.80 8.85 -2.67
C VAL A 136 -13.16 9.34 -3.14
N ARG A 137 -14.01 9.84 -2.24
CA ARG A 137 -15.32 10.39 -2.59
C ARG A 137 -15.20 11.49 -3.64
N ALA A 138 -14.31 12.46 -3.41
CA ALA A 138 -14.14 13.60 -4.33
C ALA A 138 -13.61 13.16 -5.70
N LEU A 139 -12.61 12.26 -5.72
CA LEU A 139 -12.04 11.72 -6.96
C LEU A 139 -13.05 10.87 -7.73
N LEU A 140 -13.81 10.02 -7.05
CA LEU A 140 -14.79 9.15 -7.68
C LEU A 140 -15.97 9.96 -8.27
N ASP A 141 -16.48 10.94 -7.51
CA ASP A 141 -17.51 11.86 -8.00
C ASP A 141 -17.04 12.62 -9.26
N ARG A 142 -15.79 13.06 -9.26
CA ARG A 142 -15.17 13.71 -10.42
C ARG A 142 -15.03 12.76 -11.60
N ALA A 143 -14.56 11.52 -11.36
CA ALA A 143 -14.38 10.50 -12.39
C ALA A 143 -15.72 10.13 -13.06
N GLN A 144 -16.78 9.94 -12.27
CA GLN A 144 -18.13 9.62 -12.77
C GLN A 144 -18.73 10.72 -13.65
N ARG A 145 -18.31 11.99 -13.46
CA ARG A 145 -18.73 13.13 -14.29
C ARG A 145 -17.82 13.38 -15.49
N THR A 146 -16.76 12.60 -15.66
CA THR A 146 -15.79 12.75 -16.74
C THR A 146 -16.13 11.78 -17.86
N ALA A 147 -16.56 12.30 -19.03
CA ALA A 147 -17.16 11.51 -20.11
C ALA A 147 -16.29 10.36 -20.64
N ARG A 148 -14.96 10.50 -20.60
CA ARG A 148 -14.01 9.49 -21.10
C ARG A 148 -13.48 8.56 -20.01
N VAL A 149 -14.06 8.57 -18.81
CA VAL A 149 -13.71 7.64 -17.74
C VAL A 149 -14.86 6.67 -17.50
N SER A 150 -14.60 5.40 -17.66
CA SER A 150 -15.52 4.34 -17.28
C SER A 150 -14.94 3.52 -16.13
N VAL A 151 -15.77 3.17 -15.13
CA VAL A 151 -15.37 2.38 -13.97
C VAL A 151 -16.10 1.06 -14.01
N ARG A 152 -15.36 -0.05 -14.03
CA ARG A 152 -15.90 -1.41 -13.97
C ARG A 152 -15.58 -2.03 -12.62
N SER A 153 -16.60 -2.17 -11.80
CA SER A 153 -16.56 -2.79 -10.47
C SER A 153 -16.72 -4.30 -10.56
N PHE A 154 -16.37 -5.01 -9.47
CA PHE A 154 -16.50 -6.46 -9.34
C PHE A 154 -15.80 -7.23 -10.48
N ALA A 155 -14.67 -6.70 -10.92
CA ALA A 155 -13.84 -7.24 -11.98
C ALA A 155 -12.41 -7.49 -11.43
N CYS A 156 -12.12 -8.76 -11.12
CA CYS A 156 -10.85 -9.16 -10.51
C CYS A 156 -9.79 -9.34 -11.60
N SER A 157 -8.78 -8.48 -11.62
CA SER A 157 -7.62 -8.61 -12.51
C SER A 157 -6.82 -9.85 -12.15
N VAL A 158 -6.53 -10.72 -13.15
CA VAL A 158 -5.84 -12.00 -12.91
C VAL A 158 -4.44 -12.06 -13.48
N ASP A 159 -4.23 -11.56 -14.71
CA ASP A 159 -2.90 -11.50 -15.34
C ASP A 159 -2.80 -10.39 -16.37
N LEU A 160 -1.59 -9.87 -16.53
CA LEU A 160 -1.25 -8.95 -17.62
C LEU A 160 -1.20 -9.70 -18.95
N VAL A 161 -1.61 -9.03 -20.02
CA VAL A 161 -1.41 -9.52 -21.40
C VAL A 161 -0.04 -9.04 -21.85
N VAL A 162 0.87 -9.99 -22.06
CA VAL A 162 2.25 -9.69 -22.50
C VAL A 162 2.48 -10.30 -23.88
N ALA A 163 2.97 -9.50 -24.82
CA ALA A 163 3.33 -9.94 -26.16
C ALA A 163 4.64 -9.28 -26.59
N GLY A 164 5.61 -10.08 -27.06
CA GLY A 164 6.91 -9.57 -27.47
C GLY A 164 7.67 -8.80 -26.38
N GLY A 165 7.47 -9.15 -25.11
CA GLY A 165 8.09 -8.45 -23.97
C GLY A 165 7.42 -7.12 -23.59
N VAL A 166 6.26 -6.80 -24.16
CA VAL A 166 5.50 -5.57 -23.92
C VAL A 166 4.18 -5.90 -23.26
N VAL A 167 3.74 -5.08 -22.29
CA VAL A 167 2.41 -5.18 -21.70
C VAL A 167 1.40 -4.47 -22.60
N ALA A 168 0.38 -5.23 -23.05
CA ALA A 168 -0.66 -4.77 -23.95
C ALA A 168 -2.06 -4.75 -23.31
N GLY A 169 -2.16 -4.93 -22.00
CA GLY A 169 -3.44 -4.94 -21.29
C GLY A 169 -3.50 -5.95 -20.15
N CYS A 170 -4.71 -6.38 -19.82
CA CYS A 170 -4.98 -7.28 -18.69
C CYS A 170 -6.17 -8.19 -18.96
N ARG A 171 -6.19 -9.36 -18.33
CA ARG A 171 -7.37 -10.23 -18.20
C ARG A 171 -7.99 -10.05 -16.83
N PHE A 172 -9.31 -9.99 -16.77
CA PHE A 172 -10.03 -9.98 -15.51
C PHE A 172 -11.21 -10.95 -15.48
N LEU A 173 -11.56 -11.39 -14.29
CA LEU A 173 -12.75 -12.21 -14.01
C LEU A 173 -13.91 -11.32 -13.60
N SER A 174 -15.09 -11.57 -14.16
CA SER A 174 -16.36 -11.09 -13.61
C SER A 174 -16.76 -11.93 -12.38
N GLU A 175 -17.80 -11.51 -11.67
CA GLU A 175 -18.40 -12.29 -10.57
C GLU A 175 -18.87 -13.68 -11.01
N SER A 176 -19.30 -13.83 -12.27
CA SER A 176 -19.71 -15.12 -12.84
C SER A 176 -18.54 -16.03 -13.22
N GLY A 177 -17.29 -15.57 -13.08
CA GLY A 177 -16.10 -16.29 -13.50
C GLY A 177 -15.80 -16.21 -15.01
N ALA A 178 -16.56 -15.41 -15.76
CA ALA A 178 -16.26 -15.15 -17.16
C ALA A 178 -14.98 -14.29 -17.27
N VAL A 179 -14.11 -14.65 -18.21
CA VAL A 179 -12.87 -13.93 -18.50
C VAL A 179 -13.14 -12.86 -19.55
N THR A 180 -12.73 -11.63 -19.28
CA THR A 180 -12.68 -10.54 -20.25
C THR A 180 -11.22 -10.13 -20.44
N THR A 181 -10.81 -9.96 -21.70
CA THR A 181 -9.50 -9.41 -22.04
C THR A 181 -9.64 -7.95 -22.42
N VAL A 182 -8.86 -7.09 -21.80
CA VAL A 182 -8.74 -5.67 -22.18
C VAL A 182 -7.39 -5.47 -22.85
N VAL A 183 -7.41 -4.85 -24.01
CA VAL A 183 -6.21 -4.39 -24.71
C VAL A 183 -6.16 -2.86 -24.61
N ALA A 184 -4.99 -2.35 -24.21
CA ALA A 184 -4.75 -0.92 -24.04
C ALA A 184 -3.35 -0.55 -24.53
N ARG A 185 -3.17 0.70 -24.97
CA ARG A 185 -1.85 1.22 -25.34
C ARG A 185 -0.91 1.34 -24.14
N ALA A 186 -1.46 1.59 -22.95
CA ALA A 186 -0.72 1.64 -21.70
C ALA A 186 -1.59 1.15 -20.52
N THR A 187 -0.98 0.46 -19.57
CA THR A 187 -1.64 -0.13 -18.41
C THR A 187 -1.00 0.38 -17.11
N LEU A 188 -1.80 0.95 -16.21
CA LEU A 188 -1.37 1.39 -14.89
C LEU A 188 -1.81 0.40 -13.81
N LEU A 189 -0.87 -0.07 -13.00
CA LEU A 189 -1.13 -0.75 -11.74
C LEU A 189 -1.30 0.26 -10.61
N ALA A 190 -2.48 0.32 -10.01
CA ALA A 190 -2.83 1.13 -8.85
C ALA A 190 -3.63 0.30 -7.84
N THR A 191 -3.26 -0.97 -7.69
CA THR A 191 -4.03 -2.01 -6.99
C THR A 191 -3.86 -2.00 -5.47
N GLY A 192 -3.10 -1.04 -4.93
CA GLY A 192 -2.82 -0.94 -3.50
C GLY A 192 -1.80 -1.97 -3.01
N GLY A 193 -1.74 -2.15 -1.69
CA GLY A 193 -0.76 -2.97 -1.01
C GLY A 193 -1.15 -4.43 -0.84
N ALA A 194 -0.46 -5.11 0.09
CA ALA A 194 -0.55 -6.54 0.31
C ALA A 194 -0.66 -6.94 1.79
N GLY A 195 -1.31 -6.11 2.63
CA GLY A 195 -1.40 -6.40 4.07
C GLY A 195 -2.09 -7.71 4.40
N MET A 196 -2.92 -8.25 3.49
CA MET A 196 -3.59 -9.55 3.64
C MET A 196 -2.63 -10.76 3.59
N VAL A 197 -1.35 -10.56 3.32
CA VAL A 197 -0.31 -11.58 3.54
C VAL A 197 -0.21 -11.95 5.03
N PHE A 198 -0.52 -11.04 5.95
CA PHE A 198 -0.35 -11.23 7.39
C PHE A 198 -1.68 -11.56 8.10
N ALA A 199 -1.62 -12.37 9.15
CA ALA A 199 -2.77 -12.68 10.00
C ALA A 199 -3.33 -11.41 10.63
N GLU A 200 -2.46 -10.56 11.15
CA GLU A 200 -2.80 -9.30 11.81
C GLU A 200 -2.53 -8.14 10.84
N THR A 201 -3.59 -7.50 10.34
CA THR A 201 -3.49 -6.37 9.41
C THR A 201 -4.63 -5.37 9.59
N THR A 202 -4.31 -4.08 9.43
CA THR A 202 -5.30 -3.00 9.39
C THR A 202 -5.88 -2.79 7.99
N ASN A 203 -5.41 -3.53 7.01
CA ASN A 203 -5.83 -3.38 5.62
C ASN A 203 -7.18 -4.07 5.36
N PRO A 204 -7.96 -3.55 4.39
CA PRO A 204 -9.20 -4.21 3.97
C PRO A 204 -8.92 -5.55 3.27
N PRO A 205 -9.92 -6.45 3.17
CA PRO A 205 -9.78 -7.75 2.51
C PRO A 205 -9.29 -7.69 1.06
N VAL A 206 -9.46 -6.56 0.40
CA VAL A 206 -9.01 -6.34 -0.99
C VAL A 206 -7.49 -6.12 -1.13
N ALA A 207 -6.74 -5.95 -0.04
CA ALA A 207 -5.29 -5.68 -0.08
C ALA A 207 -4.45 -6.96 -0.25
N THR A 208 -4.57 -7.62 -1.39
CA THR A 208 -3.96 -8.94 -1.70
C THR A 208 -2.75 -8.87 -2.65
N GLY A 209 -2.22 -7.67 -2.93
CA GLY A 209 -1.00 -7.48 -3.72
C GLY A 209 -1.11 -7.85 -5.19
N ASP A 210 -2.30 -7.74 -5.78
CA ASP A 210 -2.59 -8.25 -7.12
C ASP A 210 -1.67 -7.67 -8.20
N GLY A 211 -1.45 -6.36 -8.19
CA GLY A 211 -0.57 -5.70 -9.17
C GLY A 211 0.89 -6.14 -9.04
N MET A 212 1.39 -6.26 -7.80
CA MET A 212 2.76 -6.74 -7.54
C MET A 212 2.95 -8.17 -8.05
N ALA A 213 1.98 -9.06 -7.77
CA ALA A 213 2.01 -10.45 -8.21
C ALA A 213 1.91 -10.57 -9.74
N MET A 214 1.02 -9.83 -10.39
CA MET A 214 0.87 -9.81 -11.85
C MET A 214 2.12 -9.26 -12.54
N ALA A 215 2.70 -8.17 -12.01
CA ALA A 215 3.94 -7.57 -12.52
C ALA A 215 5.10 -8.57 -12.45
N ARG A 216 5.30 -9.24 -11.30
CA ARG A 216 6.32 -10.28 -11.12
C ARG A 216 6.16 -11.42 -12.13
N ARG A 217 4.94 -11.96 -12.30
CA ARG A 217 4.67 -13.03 -13.28
C ARG A 217 4.94 -12.59 -14.71
N ALA A 218 4.63 -11.34 -15.04
CA ALA A 218 4.96 -10.74 -16.33
C ALA A 218 6.47 -10.57 -16.52
N GLY A 219 7.24 -10.50 -15.44
CA GLY A 219 8.70 -10.34 -15.43
C GLY A 219 9.18 -8.93 -15.13
N ALA A 220 8.31 -8.04 -14.66
CA ALA A 220 8.74 -6.77 -14.10
C ALA A 220 9.52 -6.97 -12.80
N ALA A 221 10.50 -6.11 -12.55
CA ALA A 221 11.22 -6.11 -11.30
C ALA A 221 10.34 -5.56 -10.16
N LEU A 222 10.55 -6.06 -8.94
CA LEU A 222 9.99 -5.52 -7.71
C LEU A 222 11.11 -4.90 -6.88
N LEU A 223 10.77 -3.89 -6.07
CA LEU A 223 11.70 -3.16 -5.22
C LEU A 223 11.29 -3.30 -3.76
N ASP A 224 12.26 -3.52 -2.86
CA ASP A 224 12.12 -3.36 -1.40
C ASP A 224 10.96 -4.15 -0.76
N MET A 225 10.65 -5.32 -1.27
CA MET A 225 9.50 -6.12 -0.84
C MET A 225 9.58 -6.58 0.63
N GLU A 226 10.77 -6.61 1.22
CA GLU A 226 11.00 -6.95 2.63
C GLU A 226 10.55 -5.87 3.61
N PHE A 227 10.37 -4.62 3.16
CA PHE A 227 9.99 -3.52 4.04
C PHE A 227 8.48 -3.40 4.17
N VAL A 228 7.97 -3.87 5.29
CA VAL A 228 6.56 -3.76 5.69
C VAL A 228 6.48 -2.94 6.96
N GLN A 229 5.68 -1.88 6.95
CA GLN A 229 5.41 -1.09 8.13
C GLN A 229 4.30 -1.74 8.94
N PHE A 230 4.57 -2.04 10.20
CA PHE A 230 3.57 -2.47 11.17
C PHE A 230 3.12 -1.26 11.98
N HIS A 231 1.80 -1.00 11.97
CA HIS A 231 1.25 0.06 12.81
C HIS A 231 1.15 -0.42 14.25
N PRO A 232 1.62 0.36 15.24
CA PRO A 232 1.66 -0.08 16.63
C PRO A 232 0.28 -0.33 17.24
N THR A 233 -0.70 0.48 16.86
CA THR A 233 -1.98 0.58 17.56
C THR A 233 -3.16 0.18 16.67
N ALA A 234 -3.32 -1.12 16.39
CA ALA A 234 -4.55 -1.71 15.89
C ALA A 234 -5.39 -2.23 17.07
N LEU A 235 -6.72 -2.10 16.97
CA LEU A 235 -7.66 -2.53 18.01
C LEU A 235 -7.51 -4.04 18.29
N ALA A 236 -7.33 -4.41 19.55
CA ALA A 236 -7.05 -5.78 19.99
C ALA A 236 -8.18 -6.37 20.86
N ILE A 237 -9.43 -6.15 20.46
CA ILE A 237 -10.60 -6.71 21.13
C ILE A 237 -10.98 -8.04 20.46
N PRO A 238 -11.26 -9.12 21.23
CA PRO A 238 -11.72 -10.37 20.68
C PRO A 238 -12.99 -10.21 19.83
N GLY A 239 -12.99 -10.77 18.62
CA GLY A 239 -14.10 -10.66 17.68
C GLY A 239 -14.16 -9.34 16.88
N ALA A 240 -13.34 -8.34 17.22
CA ALA A 240 -13.20 -7.12 16.42
C ALA A 240 -12.17 -7.32 15.31
N PRO A 241 -12.33 -6.65 14.14
CA PRO A 241 -11.25 -6.56 13.15
C PRO A 241 -10.09 -5.74 13.73
N ARG A 242 -8.89 -5.90 13.16
CA ARG A 242 -7.73 -5.06 13.49
C ARG A 242 -7.92 -3.63 12.96
N PHE A 243 -8.92 -2.96 13.51
CA PHE A 243 -9.26 -1.58 13.15
C PHE A 243 -8.11 -0.64 13.56
N LEU A 244 -7.71 0.24 12.66
CA LEU A 244 -6.65 1.21 12.93
C LEU A 244 -7.09 2.20 14.03
N VAL A 245 -6.32 2.31 15.11
CA VAL A 245 -6.37 3.46 16.01
C VAL A 245 -5.23 4.38 15.60
N SER A 246 -5.56 5.46 14.89
CA SER A 246 -4.61 6.34 14.22
C SER A 246 -3.50 6.85 15.15
N GLU A 247 -2.33 7.12 14.56
CA GLU A 247 -1.22 7.77 15.25
C GLU A 247 -1.58 9.16 15.78
N ALA A 248 -2.51 9.85 15.14
CA ALA A 248 -3.02 11.13 15.62
C ALA A 248 -3.55 11.06 17.06
N VAL A 249 -4.08 9.90 17.50
CA VAL A 249 -4.52 9.69 18.89
C VAL A 249 -3.35 9.79 19.87
N ARG A 250 -2.17 9.23 19.50
CA ARG A 250 -0.93 9.40 20.28
C ARG A 250 -0.40 10.82 20.17
N GLY A 251 -0.57 11.46 19.02
CA GLY A 251 -0.24 12.86 18.79
C GLY A 251 -1.03 13.83 19.69
N GLU A 252 -2.29 13.51 20.02
CA GLU A 252 -3.12 14.25 20.98
C GLU A 252 -2.72 13.97 22.44
N GLY A 253 -1.75 13.09 22.70
CA GLY A 253 -1.20 12.85 24.02
C GLY A 253 -1.64 11.53 24.69
N ALA A 254 -2.24 10.59 23.98
CA ALA A 254 -2.58 9.28 24.55
C ALA A 254 -1.33 8.49 24.94
N TYR A 255 -1.37 7.81 26.11
CA TYR A 255 -0.26 7.01 26.64
C TYR A 255 -0.39 5.52 26.30
N LEU A 256 0.74 4.89 25.98
CA LEU A 256 0.83 3.43 25.90
C LEU A 256 1.18 2.85 27.28
N ARG A 257 0.31 1.93 27.76
CA ARG A 257 0.48 1.27 29.05
C ARG A 257 0.52 -0.24 28.90
N ASN A 258 1.41 -0.91 29.65
CA ASN A 258 1.45 -2.35 29.79
C ASN A 258 0.35 -2.86 30.77
N GLY A 259 0.27 -4.15 30.98
CA GLY A 259 -0.71 -4.77 31.91
C GLY A 259 -0.54 -4.37 33.38
N ALA A 260 0.61 -3.81 33.77
CA ALA A 260 0.84 -3.23 35.09
C ALA A 260 0.44 -1.74 35.16
N GLY A 261 -0.01 -1.14 34.05
CA GLY A 261 -0.37 0.28 33.95
C GLY A 261 0.81 1.22 33.75
N GLU A 262 2.01 0.69 33.47
CA GLU A 262 3.23 1.47 33.31
C GLU A 262 3.43 1.90 31.85
N ARG A 263 3.94 3.11 31.63
CA ARG A 263 4.47 3.54 30.33
C ARG A 263 5.82 2.88 30.10
N PHE A 264 6.05 2.37 28.89
CA PHE A 264 7.24 1.55 28.59
C PHE A 264 7.97 2.00 27.32
N THR A 265 7.47 3.00 26.60
CA THR A 265 8.06 3.53 25.38
C THR A 265 7.69 5.00 25.17
N GLU A 266 8.45 5.69 24.31
CA GLU A 266 8.06 7.01 23.78
C GLU A 266 6.98 6.82 22.70
N GLU A 267 5.79 7.36 22.93
CA GLU A 267 4.60 7.12 22.09
C GLU A 267 4.75 7.63 20.65
N LEU A 268 5.57 8.67 20.44
CA LEU A 268 5.81 9.29 19.13
C LEU A 268 7.14 8.89 18.50
N ALA A 269 7.84 7.90 19.05
CA ALA A 269 8.99 7.29 18.39
C ALA A 269 8.59 6.66 17.04
N PRO A 270 9.54 6.35 16.15
CA PRO A 270 9.27 5.68 14.88
C PRO A 270 8.40 4.42 15.05
N ARG A 271 7.46 4.21 14.12
CA ARG A 271 6.43 3.14 14.22
C ARG A 271 7.02 1.75 14.44
N ASP A 272 8.12 1.43 13.79
CA ASP A 272 8.82 0.16 13.94
C ASP A 272 9.33 -0.07 15.37
N GLN A 273 9.85 0.97 16.01
CA GLN A 273 10.33 0.91 17.40
C GLN A 273 9.17 0.71 18.38
N VAL A 274 8.10 1.49 18.25
CA VAL A 274 6.90 1.37 19.09
C VAL A 274 6.24 0.01 18.92
N ALA A 275 6.11 -0.48 17.68
CA ALA A 275 5.51 -1.79 17.40
C ALA A 275 6.32 -2.94 18.04
N ARG A 276 7.66 -2.90 17.92
CA ARG A 276 8.54 -3.88 18.60
C ARG A 276 8.47 -3.77 20.13
N ALA A 277 8.36 -2.55 20.68
CA ALA A 277 8.20 -2.37 22.13
C ALA A 277 6.91 -3.03 22.64
N ILE A 278 5.79 -2.82 21.97
CA ILE A 278 4.50 -3.47 22.31
C ILE A 278 4.61 -5.00 22.19
N ALA A 279 5.22 -5.50 21.11
CA ALA A 279 5.40 -6.94 20.93
C ALA A 279 6.27 -7.56 22.04
N ARG A 280 7.29 -6.85 22.52
CA ARG A 280 8.14 -7.30 23.65
C ARG A 280 7.37 -7.35 24.96
N GLU A 281 6.52 -6.34 25.26
CA GLU A 281 5.66 -6.35 26.45
C GLU A 281 4.70 -7.54 26.43
N ASN A 282 4.03 -7.80 25.31
CA ASN A 282 3.12 -8.92 25.16
C ASN A 282 3.82 -10.28 25.33
N ARG A 283 5.02 -10.47 24.71
CA ARG A 283 5.79 -11.71 24.86
C ARG A 283 6.34 -11.93 26.26
N ALA A 284 6.68 -10.86 26.96
CA ALA A 284 7.15 -10.93 28.35
C ALA A 284 6.01 -11.18 29.36
N GLY A 285 4.79 -11.42 28.89
CA GLY A 285 3.61 -11.64 29.76
C GLY A 285 3.15 -10.39 30.49
N ARG A 286 3.59 -9.20 30.06
CA ARG A 286 3.16 -7.91 30.62
C ARG A 286 2.07 -7.24 29.79
N GLY A 287 1.41 -7.97 28.91
CA GLY A 287 0.21 -7.55 28.19
C GLY A 287 -1.08 -7.70 29.03
N PRO A 288 -2.25 -7.30 28.50
CA PRO A 288 -2.40 -6.61 27.23
C PRO A 288 -1.87 -5.18 27.28
N VAL A 289 -1.32 -4.71 26.17
CA VAL A 289 -0.98 -3.29 26.02
C VAL A 289 -2.24 -2.51 25.69
N THR A 290 -2.38 -1.34 26.30
CA THR A 290 -3.53 -0.45 26.09
C THR A 290 -3.09 0.96 25.74
N LEU A 291 -3.95 1.65 24.98
CA LEU A 291 -3.86 3.08 24.72
C LEU A 291 -4.81 3.81 25.69
N ASP A 292 -4.28 4.72 26.49
CA ASP A 292 -5.00 5.40 27.58
C ASP A 292 -5.17 6.89 27.24
N LEU A 293 -6.44 7.33 27.08
CA LEU A 293 -6.83 8.70 26.77
C LEU A 293 -7.60 9.37 27.92
N ARG A 294 -7.82 8.68 29.05
CA ARG A 294 -8.70 9.11 30.15
C ARG A 294 -8.30 10.44 30.82
N HIS A 295 -7.08 10.91 30.61
CA HIS A 295 -6.56 12.20 31.11
C HIS A 295 -6.81 13.36 30.14
N LEU A 296 -7.32 13.08 28.93
CA LEU A 296 -7.62 14.09 27.91
C LEU A 296 -9.07 14.55 28.00
N ASP A 297 -9.38 15.70 27.40
CA ASP A 297 -10.76 16.22 27.35
C ASP A 297 -11.66 15.29 26.49
N PRO A 298 -12.72 14.70 27.09
CA PRO A 298 -13.59 13.76 26.41
C PRO A 298 -14.35 14.35 25.22
N GLU A 299 -14.76 15.63 25.28
CA GLU A 299 -15.50 16.27 24.18
C GLU A 299 -14.58 16.51 22.99
N HIS A 300 -13.37 17.01 23.25
CA HIS A 300 -12.35 17.18 22.25
C HIS A 300 -12.04 15.84 21.55
N ILE A 301 -11.78 14.76 22.30
CA ILE A 301 -11.44 13.45 21.75
C ILE A 301 -12.56 12.88 20.88
N ARG A 302 -13.82 12.95 21.33
CA ARG A 302 -14.96 12.47 20.54
C ARG A 302 -15.17 13.28 19.25
N SER A 303 -14.98 14.58 19.30
CA SER A 303 -15.11 15.44 18.12
C SER A 303 -13.95 15.24 17.12
N ARG A 304 -12.74 15.00 17.64
CA ARG A 304 -11.52 14.83 16.84
C ARG A 304 -11.45 13.45 16.16
N PHE A 305 -11.97 12.40 16.83
CA PHE A 305 -11.89 11.01 16.38
C PHE A 305 -13.27 10.31 16.33
N PRO A 306 -14.23 10.85 15.58
CA PRO A 306 -15.61 10.36 15.62
C PRO A 306 -15.74 8.90 15.13
N ARG A 307 -14.98 8.48 14.11
CA ARG A 307 -15.01 7.10 13.59
C ARG A 307 -14.33 6.13 14.54
N ILE A 308 -13.20 6.50 15.13
CA ILE A 308 -12.49 5.66 16.11
C ILE A 308 -13.37 5.48 17.34
N ALA A 309 -13.96 6.56 17.88
CA ALA A 309 -14.87 6.51 19.01
C ALA A 309 -16.10 5.61 18.74
N ALA A 310 -16.75 5.79 17.59
CA ALA A 310 -17.90 4.97 17.20
C ALA A 310 -17.52 3.49 17.01
N THR A 311 -16.33 3.21 16.48
CA THR A 311 -15.87 1.83 16.29
C THR A 311 -15.54 1.17 17.64
N CYS A 312 -14.81 1.83 18.54
CA CYS A 312 -14.54 1.32 19.89
C CYS A 312 -15.84 1.03 20.65
N ALA A 313 -16.80 1.98 20.61
CA ALA A 313 -18.10 1.83 21.26
C ALA A 313 -18.89 0.62 20.75
N ARG A 314 -18.83 0.31 19.44
CA ARG A 314 -19.45 -0.89 18.85
C ARG A 314 -18.96 -2.19 19.48
N TYR A 315 -17.72 -2.21 19.95
CA TYR A 315 -17.12 -3.37 20.62
C TYR A 315 -17.03 -3.21 22.14
N GLY A 316 -17.83 -2.29 22.71
CA GLY A 316 -18.01 -2.13 24.16
C GLY A 316 -16.91 -1.35 24.88
N VAL A 317 -16.10 -0.54 24.15
CA VAL A 317 -15.03 0.29 24.71
C VAL A 317 -15.35 1.76 24.46
N ASP A 318 -15.50 2.55 25.52
CA ASP A 318 -15.59 4.02 25.43
C ASP A 318 -14.16 4.60 25.36
N LEU A 319 -13.79 5.17 24.22
CA LEU A 319 -12.46 5.73 23.94
C LEU A 319 -11.99 6.72 25.02
N THR A 320 -12.90 7.38 25.74
CA THR A 320 -12.59 8.41 26.73
C THR A 320 -12.67 7.93 28.18
N GLN A 321 -13.24 6.74 28.44
CA GLN A 321 -13.44 6.19 29.78
C GLN A 321 -12.64 4.90 30.02
N ASP A 322 -12.36 4.15 28.96
CA ASP A 322 -11.73 2.86 29.04
C ASP A 322 -10.33 2.86 28.43
N PRO A 323 -9.36 2.10 28.96
CA PRO A 323 -8.12 1.80 28.25
C PRO A 323 -8.43 0.96 27.01
N VAL A 324 -7.98 1.41 25.83
CA VAL A 324 -8.24 0.75 24.55
C VAL A 324 -7.19 -0.33 24.31
N PRO A 325 -7.52 -1.63 24.27
CA PRO A 325 -6.55 -2.68 23.96
C PRO A 325 -6.03 -2.54 22.54
N VAL A 326 -4.69 -2.56 22.39
CA VAL A 326 -4.02 -2.39 21.09
C VAL A 326 -2.92 -3.42 20.86
N THR A 327 -2.67 -3.73 19.60
CA THR A 327 -1.60 -4.63 19.16
C THR A 327 -1.01 -4.14 17.84
N PRO A 328 0.27 -4.46 17.53
CA PRO A 328 0.81 -4.20 16.21
C PRO A 328 0.09 -4.99 15.12
N ALA A 329 -0.05 -4.39 13.93
CA ALA A 329 -0.60 -5.05 12.76
C ALA A 329 0.07 -4.53 11.47
N ALA A 330 0.18 -5.38 10.44
CA ALA A 330 0.68 -4.97 9.12
C ALA A 330 -0.21 -3.85 8.57
N HIS A 331 0.42 -2.80 8.05
CA HIS A 331 -0.29 -1.57 7.70
C HIS A 331 0.02 -1.04 6.32
N TYR A 332 1.30 -1.04 5.91
CA TYR A 332 1.75 -0.49 4.63
C TYR A 332 2.97 -1.25 4.10
N VAL A 333 2.96 -1.57 2.81
CA VAL A 333 4.12 -2.16 2.11
C VAL A 333 4.90 -1.01 1.45
N MET A 334 6.15 -0.78 1.86
CA MET A 334 6.98 0.27 1.28
C MET A 334 7.52 -0.09 -0.10
N GLY A 335 7.70 -1.39 -0.35
CA GLY A 335 8.10 -1.93 -1.64
C GLY A 335 6.94 -2.10 -2.62
N GLY A 336 7.26 -2.58 -3.83
CA GLY A 336 6.28 -2.78 -4.90
C GLY A 336 6.94 -2.96 -6.25
N VAL A 337 6.17 -2.74 -7.33
CA VAL A 337 6.68 -2.73 -8.70
C VAL A 337 7.72 -1.62 -8.86
N ALA A 338 8.94 -1.96 -9.23
CA ALA A 338 10.02 -0.98 -9.42
C ALA A 338 9.66 0.03 -10.52
N THR A 339 9.73 1.33 -10.21
CA THR A 339 9.37 2.39 -11.14
C THR A 339 10.44 3.48 -11.22
N ASP A 340 10.44 4.22 -12.33
CA ASP A 340 11.10 5.51 -12.42
C ASP A 340 10.27 6.63 -11.76
N LEU A 341 10.77 7.87 -11.80
CA LEU A 341 10.08 9.05 -11.25
C LEU A 341 8.76 9.40 -11.96
N SER A 342 8.48 8.77 -13.08
CA SER A 342 7.27 8.95 -13.88
C SER A 342 6.34 7.74 -13.84
N GLY A 343 6.60 6.79 -12.94
CA GLY A 343 5.79 5.59 -12.77
C GLY A 343 5.98 4.50 -13.82
N ARG A 344 6.96 4.63 -14.75
CA ARG A 344 7.27 3.57 -15.73
C ARG A 344 7.90 2.39 -15.01
N SER A 345 7.42 1.18 -15.29
CA SER A 345 8.05 -0.04 -14.77
C SER A 345 9.21 -0.49 -15.66
N THR A 346 9.83 -1.61 -15.31
CA THR A 346 10.88 -2.25 -16.15
C THR A 346 10.32 -2.96 -17.40
N LEU A 347 9.00 -2.97 -17.60
CA LEU A 347 8.35 -3.51 -18.79
C LEU A 347 7.67 -2.42 -19.60
N PRO A 348 7.97 -2.29 -20.90
CA PRO A 348 7.28 -1.33 -21.77
C PRO A 348 5.76 -1.53 -21.75
N GLY A 349 5.02 -0.41 -21.74
CA GLY A 349 3.55 -0.41 -21.68
C GLY A 349 2.96 -0.63 -20.28
N LEU A 350 3.81 -0.87 -19.26
CA LEU A 350 3.39 -1.05 -17.86
C LEU A 350 3.89 0.07 -16.97
N TYR A 351 2.95 0.61 -16.20
CA TYR A 351 3.18 1.68 -15.22
C TYR A 351 2.65 1.25 -13.85
N ALA A 352 3.16 1.86 -12.77
CA ALA A 352 2.63 1.64 -11.43
C ALA A 352 2.66 2.94 -10.61
N ALA A 353 1.66 3.13 -9.72
CA ALA A 353 1.59 4.28 -8.83
C ALA A 353 0.82 3.95 -7.53
N GLY A 354 1.11 4.68 -6.45
CA GLY A 354 0.62 4.43 -5.11
C GLY A 354 1.24 3.18 -4.50
N GLU A 355 0.64 2.61 -3.47
CA GLU A 355 1.21 1.53 -2.65
C GLU A 355 1.61 0.25 -3.43
N THR A 356 1.15 0.08 -4.67
CA THR A 356 1.58 -1.03 -5.52
C THR A 356 2.95 -0.80 -6.17
N ALA A 357 3.46 0.45 -6.14
CA ALA A 357 4.71 0.86 -6.75
C ALA A 357 5.84 0.94 -5.70
N GLY A 358 7.01 0.46 -6.06
CA GLY A 358 8.26 0.67 -5.33
C GLY A 358 8.96 1.93 -5.86
N THR A 359 8.56 3.09 -5.37
CA THR A 359 9.07 4.41 -5.81
C THR A 359 10.39 4.79 -5.16
N GLY A 360 10.77 4.11 -4.07
CA GLY A 360 11.91 4.46 -3.22
C GLY A 360 11.66 5.67 -2.29
N VAL A 361 10.48 6.30 -2.35
CA VAL A 361 10.13 7.46 -1.50
C VAL A 361 10.17 7.15 -0.01
N HIS A 362 9.81 5.94 0.37
CA HIS A 362 9.62 5.57 1.78
C HIS A 362 10.85 4.93 2.42
N GLY A 363 11.81 4.49 1.62
CA GLY A 363 12.95 3.75 2.14
C GLY A 363 12.52 2.56 2.99
N ALA A 364 13.22 2.31 4.09
CA ALA A 364 12.93 1.19 4.97
C ALA A 364 11.79 1.44 5.98
N ASN A 365 11.31 2.67 6.11
CA ASN A 365 10.22 3.03 7.03
C ASN A 365 9.55 4.34 6.59
N ARG A 366 8.27 4.27 6.31
CA ARG A 366 7.47 5.39 5.77
C ARG A 366 7.20 6.45 6.83
N LEU A 367 7.46 7.73 6.49
CA LEU A 367 6.95 8.86 7.28
C LEU A 367 5.41 8.84 7.27
N ALA A 368 4.82 9.06 8.43
CA ALA A 368 3.36 9.10 8.58
C ALA A 368 2.72 10.06 7.57
N SER A 369 1.54 9.72 7.07
CA SER A 369 0.72 10.54 6.15
C SER A 369 1.32 10.88 4.77
N ASN A 370 2.50 10.32 4.39
CA ASN A 370 3.07 10.48 3.04
C ASN A 370 2.39 9.59 1.99
N SER A 371 1.74 8.49 2.36
CA SER A 371 1.20 7.52 1.37
C SER A 371 0.06 8.07 0.51
N LEU A 372 -0.82 8.89 1.09
CA LEU A 372 -1.89 9.53 0.32
C LEU A 372 -1.33 10.56 -0.65
N LEU A 373 -0.31 11.30 -0.23
CA LEU A 373 0.37 12.26 -1.10
C LEU A 373 1.09 11.55 -2.25
N GLU A 374 1.77 10.44 -1.98
CA GLU A 374 2.41 9.60 -3.01
C GLU A 374 1.42 9.17 -4.08
N GLY A 375 0.25 8.67 -3.68
CA GLY A 375 -0.79 8.27 -4.63
C GLY A 375 -1.26 9.41 -5.54
N LEU A 376 -1.38 10.63 -5.00
CA LEU A 376 -1.75 11.82 -5.80
C LEU A 376 -0.64 12.24 -6.77
N VAL A 377 0.58 12.36 -6.27
CA VAL A 377 1.72 12.87 -7.05
C VAL A 377 2.12 11.88 -8.14
N PHE A 378 2.43 10.63 -7.76
CA PHE A 378 2.89 9.64 -8.74
C PHE A 378 1.75 9.12 -9.63
N GLY A 379 0.49 9.15 -9.18
CA GLY A 379 -0.67 8.92 -10.05
C GLY A 379 -0.80 9.97 -11.16
N ALA A 380 -0.52 11.24 -10.86
CA ALA A 380 -0.48 12.31 -11.85
C ALA A 380 0.67 12.13 -12.85
N ARG A 381 1.88 11.89 -12.35
CA ARG A 381 3.08 11.69 -13.17
C ARG A 381 2.98 10.46 -14.08
N ALA A 382 2.43 9.35 -13.57
CA ALA A 382 2.16 8.16 -14.37
C ALA A 382 1.18 8.46 -15.51
N ALA A 383 0.13 9.23 -15.25
CA ALA A 383 -0.82 9.63 -16.29
C ALA A 383 -0.17 10.48 -17.39
N GLU A 384 0.68 11.45 -17.03
CA GLU A 384 1.43 12.27 -17.96
C GLU A 384 2.36 11.39 -18.83
N ALA A 385 3.14 10.51 -18.21
CA ALA A 385 4.02 9.59 -18.92
C ALA A 385 3.26 8.63 -19.86
N MET A 386 2.14 8.06 -19.41
CA MET A 386 1.30 7.19 -20.24
C MET A 386 0.70 7.91 -21.45
N ALA A 387 0.41 9.21 -21.33
CA ALA A 387 -0.12 10.02 -22.42
C ALA A 387 0.98 10.38 -23.44
N ASP A 388 2.17 10.71 -22.96
CA ASP A 388 3.28 11.21 -23.79
C ASP A 388 4.06 10.08 -24.47
N ASP A 389 4.17 8.91 -23.82
CA ASP A 389 4.93 7.79 -24.37
C ASP A 389 4.26 7.22 -25.63
N PRO A 390 5.04 6.92 -26.68
CA PRO A 390 4.49 6.29 -27.86
C PRO A 390 3.93 4.90 -27.51
N PRO A 391 2.81 4.48 -28.10
CA PRO A 391 2.30 3.13 -27.89
C PRO A 391 3.35 2.12 -28.35
N PRO A 392 3.66 1.09 -27.55
CA PRO A 392 4.62 0.07 -27.95
C PRO A 392 4.16 -0.61 -29.25
N ALA A 393 5.08 -0.78 -30.21
CA ALA A 393 4.76 -1.34 -31.54
C ALA A 393 4.12 -2.73 -31.49
N ALA A 394 4.43 -3.51 -30.47
CA ALA A 394 3.88 -4.87 -30.29
C ALA A 394 2.42 -4.90 -29.82
N VAL A 395 1.81 -3.79 -29.38
CA VAL A 395 0.40 -3.76 -28.93
C VAL A 395 -0.53 -4.16 -30.07
N GLY A 396 -0.26 -3.72 -31.31
CA GLY A 396 -1.03 -4.14 -32.49
C GLY A 396 -0.94 -5.63 -32.79
N ALA A 397 0.24 -6.24 -32.63
CA ALA A 397 0.47 -7.66 -32.84
C ALA A 397 -0.07 -8.51 -31.68
N ALA A 398 -0.04 -8.00 -30.44
CA ALA A 398 -0.59 -8.69 -29.26
C ALA A 398 -2.08 -8.96 -29.39
N VAL A 399 -2.82 -8.08 -30.07
CA VAL A 399 -4.25 -8.24 -30.34
C VAL A 399 -4.55 -9.47 -31.19
N ALA A 400 -3.67 -9.82 -32.13
CA ALA A 400 -3.84 -10.97 -33.03
C ALA A 400 -3.51 -12.31 -32.35
N ASP A 401 -2.71 -12.31 -31.27
CA ASP A 401 -2.21 -13.51 -30.58
C ASP A 401 -2.82 -13.70 -29.17
N VAL A 402 -3.88 -12.97 -28.83
CA VAL A 402 -4.62 -13.18 -27.57
C VAL A 402 -5.31 -14.55 -27.64
N ARG A 403 -4.64 -15.57 -27.09
CA ARG A 403 -5.23 -16.91 -26.96
C ARG A 403 -6.26 -16.92 -25.84
N PRO A 404 -7.36 -17.68 -25.97
CA PRO A 404 -8.27 -17.94 -24.87
C PRO A 404 -7.49 -18.45 -23.65
N SER A 405 -7.91 -18.04 -22.45
CA SER A 405 -7.34 -18.61 -21.24
C SER A 405 -7.63 -20.10 -21.19
N PRO A 406 -6.65 -20.99 -20.94
CA PRO A 406 -6.90 -22.41 -20.78
C PRO A 406 -7.99 -22.68 -19.74
N ASP A 407 -8.73 -23.78 -19.90
CA ASP A 407 -9.71 -24.20 -18.89
C ASP A 407 -9.02 -24.47 -17.54
N ALA A 408 -9.73 -24.20 -16.45
CA ALA A 408 -9.22 -24.48 -15.11
C ALA A 408 -8.94 -25.98 -14.96
N ALA A 409 -7.79 -26.34 -14.42
CA ALA A 409 -7.49 -27.70 -14.05
C ALA A 409 -8.44 -28.18 -12.95
N ALA A 410 -9.00 -29.39 -13.07
CA ALA A 410 -9.78 -30.02 -12.02
C ALA A 410 -8.86 -30.29 -10.80
N GLY A 411 -9.28 -29.86 -9.58
CA GLY A 411 -8.56 -30.17 -8.34
C GLY A 411 -7.98 -28.97 -7.61
N GLU A 412 -8.59 -27.77 -7.70
CA GLU A 412 -8.19 -26.62 -6.87
C GLU A 412 -8.37 -26.95 -5.37
N SER A 413 -7.30 -26.77 -4.59
CA SER A 413 -7.37 -26.75 -3.11
C SER A 413 -8.35 -25.66 -2.63
N ASP A 414 -8.89 -25.80 -1.43
CA ASP A 414 -9.72 -24.75 -0.82
C ASP A 414 -8.88 -23.45 -0.65
N PRO A 415 -9.15 -22.38 -1.40
CA PRO A 415 -8.36 -21.15 -1.30
C PRO A 415 -8.41 -20.51 0.08
N ALA A 416 -9.52 -20.67 0.84
CA ALA A 416 -9.68 -20.07 2.15
C ALA A 416 -8.76 -20.74 3.18
N ALA A 417 -8.68 -22.07 3.19
CA ALA A 417 -7.78 -22.82 4.07
C ALA A 417 -6.30 -22.53 3.77
N LEU A 418 -5.95 -22.48 2.48
CA LEU A 418 -4.59 -22.12 2.05
C LEU A 418 -4.20 -20.70 2.50
N VAL A 419 -5.09 -19.71 2.29
CA VAL A 419 -4.85 -18.31 2.70
C VAL A 419 -4.75 -18.21 4.22
N ALA A 420 -5.58 -18.89 4.99
CA ALA A 420 -5.49 -18.89 6.45
C ALA A 420 -4.13 -19.43 6.92
N THR A 421 -3.65 -20.53 6.35
CA THR A 421 -2.34 -21.12 6.66
C THR A 421 -1.22 -20.16 6.26
N LEU A 422 -1.25 -19.60 5.06
CA LEU A 422 -0.25 -18.63 4.59
C LEU A 422 -0.14 -17.45 5.55
N ARG A 423 -1.28 -16.83 5.91
CA ARG A 423 -1.31 -15.64 6.77
C ARG A 423 -0.71 -15.92 8.16
N GLY A 424 -1.00 -17.08 8.75
CA GLY A 424 -0.39 -17.49 10.02
C GLY A 424 1.13 -17.68 9.87
N ARG A 425 1.57 -18.44 8.87
CA ARG A 425 3.00 -18.69 8.62
C ARG A 425 3.78 -17.41 8.31
N ALA A 426 3.19 -16.50 7.52
CA ALA A 426 3.79 -15.21 7.22
C ALA A 426 3.86 -14.30 8.46
N TRP A 427 2.84 -14.32 9.33
CA TRP A 427 2.86 -13.59 10.58
C TRP A 427 4.00 -14.04 11.49
N ASP A 428 4.20 -15.36 11.63
CA ASP A 428 5.20 -15.94 12.51
C ASP A 428 6.64 -15.74 12.00
N SER A 429 6.86 -15.80 10.67
CA SER A 429 8.20 -15.85 10.08
C SER A 429 8.64 -14.56 9.39
N LEU A 430 7.69 -13.74 8.91
CA LEU A 430 7.92 -12.52 8.13
C LEU A 430 7.35 -11.27 8.83
N GLY A 431 6.85 -11.42 10.06
CA GLY A 431 6.26 -10.34 10.86
C GLY A 431 7.29 -9.34 11.39
N LEU A 432 7.05 -8.88 12.63
CA LEU A 432 7.85 -7.83 13.28
C LEU A 432 9.32 -8.22 13.53
N GLU A 433 9.58 -9.47 13.82
CA GLU A 433 10.92 -10.01 14.09
C GLU A 433 11.11 -11.28 13.28
N ARG A 434 12.24 -11.38 12.61
CA ARG A 434 12.54 -12.40 11.60
C ARG A 434 13.88 -13.05 11.90
N ASP A 435 14.09 -14.27 11.43
CA ASP A 435 15.39 -14.93 11.41
C ASP A 435 15.55 -15.79 10.16
N GLY A 436 16.80 -16.09 9.80
CA GLY A 436 17.09 -16.80 8.55
C GLY A 436 16.57 -18.23 8.50
N ALA A 437 16.39 -18.93 9.63
CA ALA A 437 15.86 -20.29 9.66
C ALA A 437 14.35 -20.28 9.39
N SER A 438 13.61 -19.41 10.08
CA SER A 438 12.16 -19.22 9.90
C SER A 438 11.83 -18.75 8.49
N LEU A 439 12.62 -17.81 7.92
CA LEU A 439 12.44 -17.32 6.53
C LEU A 439 12.67 -18.43 5.49
N ARG A 440 13.67 -19.29 5.65
CA ARG A 440 13.88 -20.43 4.75
C ARG A 440 12.72 -21.42 4.83
N GLY A 441 12.28 -21.77 6.06
CA GLY A 441 11.12 -22.64 6.23
C GLY A 441 9.84 -22.07 5.59
N LEU A 442 9.62 -20.76 5.72
CA LEU A 442 8.50 -20.09 5.06
C LEU A 442 8.60 -20.18 3.53
N LEU A 443 9.79 -19.98 2.95
CA LEU A 443 9.98 -20.08 1.50
C LEU A 443 9.68 -21.50 0.98
N ASP A 444 10.04 -22.54 1.73
CA ASP A 444 9.72 -23.92 1.37
C ASP A 444 8.20 -24.17 1.44
N ASP A 445 7.51 -23.68 2.47
CA ASP A 445 6.06 -23.73 2.59
C ASP A 445 5.37 -22.98 1.44
N LEU A 446 5.83 -21.77 1.10
CA LEU A 446 5.26 -20.97 0.01
C LEU A 446 5.41 -21.62 -1.35
N ARG A 447 6.55 -22.30 -1.61
CA ARG A 447 6.75 -23.11 -2.83
C ARG A 447 5.77 -24.28 -2.90
N ALA A 448 5.57 -24.97 -1.76
CA ALA A 448 4.59 -26.05 -1.68
C ALA A 448 3.15 -25.54 -1.90
N MET A 449 2.79 -24.38 -1.34
CA MET A 449 1.52 -23.71 -1.58
C MET A 449 1.37 -23.25 -3.04
N GLY A 450 2.45 -22.77 -3.67
CA GLY A 450 2.48 -22.38 -5.07
C GLY A 450 2.09 -23.51 -6.03
N ASN A 451 2.43 -24.75 -5.68
CA ASN A 451 2.04 -25.94 -6.45
C ASN A 451 0.55 -26.32 -6.25
N GLN A 452 -0.14 -25.75 -5.26
CA GLN A 452 -1.55 -26.02 -4.97
C GLN A 452 -2.50 -24.97 -5.57
N VAL A 453 -1.99 -23.80 -5.98
CA VAL A 453 -2.80 -22.75 -6.59
C VAL A 453 -2.90 -22.91 -8.10
N SER A 454 -4.08 -22.62 -8.66
CA SER A 454 -4.30 -22.69 -10.10
C SER A 454 -3.48 -21.63 -10.84
N ALA A 455 -2.81 -22.04 -11.93
CA ALA A 455 -2.17 -21.10 -12.87
C ALA A 455 -3.21 -20.24 -13.62
N HIS A 456 -4.43 -20.73 -13.79
CA HIS A 456 -5.53 -20.07 -14.51
C HIS A 456 -6.81 -20.05 -13.65
N PRO A 457 -6.85 -19.23 -12.58
CA PRO A 457 -7.99 -19.20 -11.67
C PRO A 457 -9.26 -18.71 -12.37
N ARG A 458 -10.39 -19.32 -12.04
CA ARG A 458 -11.74 -18.95 -12.51
C ARG A 458 -12.61 -18.35 -11.41
N ARG A 459 -12.06 -18.20 -10.20
CA ARG A 459 -12.72 -17.58 -9.04
C ARG A 459 -11.80 -16.54 -8.43
N ARG A 460 -12.38 -15.42 -7.97
CA ARG A 460 -11.65 -14.34 -7.29
C ARG A 460 -10.78 -14.87 -6.15
N ALA A 461 -11.34 -15.70 -5.26
CA ALA A 461 -10.61 -16.24 -4.12
C ALA A 461 -9.36 -17.05 -4.52
N ALA A 462 -9.42 -17.82 -5.63
CA ALA A 462 -8.28 -18.56 -6.14
C ALA A 462 -7.22 -17.63 -6.76
N ALA A 463 -7.64 -16.55 -7.44
CA ALA A 463 -6.73 -15.54 -7.97
C ALA A 463 -6.01 -14.79 -6.83
N GLU A 464 -6.74 -14.37 -5.80
CA GLU A 464 -6.18 -13.72 -4.62
C GLU A 464 -5.22 -14.63 -3.84
N ALA A 465 -5.56 -15.92 -3.65
CA ALA A 465 -4.67 -16.89 -3.01
C ALA A 465 -3.35 -17.04 -3.78
N ARG A 466 -3.41 -17.17 -5.11
CA ARG A 466 -2.22 -17.21 -5.98
C ARG A 466 -1.37 -15.95 -5.85
N ASN A 467 -1.99 -14.78 -5.80
CA ASN A 467 -1.29 -13.51 -5.68
C ASN A 467 -0.63 -13.37 -4.31
N LEU A 468 -1.33 -13.74 -3.22
CA LEU A 468 -0.78 -13.72 -1.86
C LEU A 468 0.45 -14.63 -1.72
N VAL A 469 0.43 -15.84 -2.30
CA VAL A 469 1.61 -16.73 -2.31
C VAL A 469 2.79 -16.06 -3.00
N ALA A 470 2.59 -15.50 -4.21
CA ALA A 470 3.66 -14.86 -4.98
C ALA A 470 4.24 -13.61 -4.30
N VAL A 471 3.39 -12.81 -3.64
CA VAL A 471 3.83 -11.62 -2.89
C VAL A 471 4.57 -12.01 -1.61
N ALA A 472 4.05 -12.96 -0.84
CA ALA A 472 4.71 -13.47 0.36
C ALA A 472 6.10 -14.06 0.04
N GLU A 473 6.21 -14.80 -1.08
CA GLU A 473 7.49 -15.31 -1.56
C GLU A 473 8.47 -14.17 -1.91
N SER A 474 7.99 -13.10 -2.58
CA SER A 474 8.81 -11.93 -2.90
C SER A 474 9.32 -11.23 -1.64
N MET A 475 8.45 -11.05 -0.64
CA MET A 475 8.81 -10.46 0.65
C MET A 475 9.83 -11.32 1.41
N ALA A 476 9.61 -12.65 1.44
CA ALA A 476 10.51 -13.58 2.12
C ALA A 476 11.88 -13.68 1.44
N MET A 477 11.94 -13.63 0.10
CA MET A 477 13.20 -13.60 -0.66
C MET A 477 14.01 -12.33 -0.35
N GLY A 478 13.39 -11.16 -0.35
CA GLY A 478 14.04 -9.90 0.04
C GLY A 478 14.53 -9.93 1.49
N ALA A 479 13.67 -10.40 2.41
CA ALA A 479 13.99 -10.49 3.83
C ALA A 479 15.13 -11.48 4.15
N LEU A 480 15.23 -12.58 3.42
CA LEU A 480 16.32 -13.53 3.56
C LEU A 480 17.64 -12.99 2.98
N PHE A 481 17.56 -12.29 1.84
CA PHE A 481 18.70 -11.67 1.18
C PHE A 481 19.35 -10.57 2.03
N ARG A 482 18.52 -9.73 2.69
CA ARG A 482 18.99 -8.60 3.52
C ARG A 482 19.36 -9.06 4.91
N GLU A 483 20.66 -9.29 5.13
CA GLU A 483 21.25 -9.74 6.41
C GLU A 483 21.64 -8.54 7.28
N GLU A 484 20.69 -7.69 7.59
CA GLU A 484 20.78 -6.54 8.50
C GLU A 484 19.42 -6.27 9.14
N SER A 485 19.35 -5.29 10.05
CA SER A 485 18.11 -4.71 10.56
C SER A 485 18.04 -3.22 10.20
N ARG A 486 16.93 -2.82 9.55
CA ARG A 486 16.71 -1.44 9.09
C ARG A 486 15.22 -1.14 9.00
N GLY A 487 14.75 -0.09 9.70
CA GLY A 487 13.34 0.34 9.66
C GLY A 487 12.35 -0.79 9.94
N GLY A 488 11.45 -1.06 9.00
CA GLY A 488 10.43 -2.12 9.09
C GLY A 488 10.97 -3.55 8.95
N HIS A 489 12.22 -3.74 8.59
CA HIS A 489 12.88 -5.04 8.49
C HIS A 489 13.81 -5.26 9.70
N PHE A 490 13.44 -6.19 10.59
CA PHE A 490 14.23 -6.52 11.76
C PHE A 490 14.59 -8.02 11.79
N ARG A 491 15.90 -8.31 11.76
CA ARG A 491 16.50 -9.64 11.81
C ARG A 491 17.10 -9.89 13.18
N THR A 492 16.59 -10.87 13.91
CA THR A 492 17.11 -11.22 15.24
C THR A 492 18.53 -11.83 15.17
N ASP A 493 18.86 -12.45 14.05
CA ASP A 493 20.19 -13.00 13.74
C ASP A 493 21.16 -11.95 13.16
N PHE A 494 20.68 -10.78 12.71
CA PHE A 494 21.44 -9.63 12.24
C PHE A 494 20.82 -8.32 12.77
N PRO A 495 20.90 -8.02 14.09
CA PRO A 495 20.10 -6.96 14.73
C PRO A 495 20.55 -5.54 14.40
N GLU A 496 21.73 -5.36 13.83
CA GLU A 496 22.31 -4.05 13.52
C GLU A 496 22.22 -3.75 12.01
N PRO A 497 22.17 -2.47 11.61
CA PRO A 497 22.31 -2.07 10.21
C PRO A 497 23.73 -2.34 9.70
N ASP A 498 23.86 -2.71 8.43
CA ASP A 498 25.13 -2.93 7.75
C ASP A 498 25.23 -2.06 6.48
N ASP A 499 25.61 -0.80 6.66
CA ASP A 499 25.74 0.17 5.56
C ASP A 499 26.80 -0.26 4.53
N ALA A 500 27.82 -1.01 4.94
CA ALA A 500 28.87 -1.45 4.02
C ALA A 500 28.32 -2.44 2.97
N ARG A 501 27.36 -3.29 3.35
CA ARG A 501 26.77 -4.30 2.48
C ARG A 501 25.40 -3.91 1.94
N PHE A 502 24.57 -3.20 2.71
CA PHE A 502 23.15 -3.06 2.45
C PHE A 502 22.61 -1.62 2.37
N LEU A 503 23.49 -0.58 2.31
CA LEU A 503 23.02 0.78 2.05
C LEU A 503 22.56 0.93 0.60
N GLY A 504 21.34 0.49 0.32
CA GLY A 504 20.74 0.46 -1.01
C GLY A 504 19.38 -0.25 -1.01
N HIS A 505 18.74 -0.25 -2.17
CA HIS A 505 17.48 -0.93 -2.39
C HIS A 505 17.68 -2.39 -2.80
N THR A 506 16.77 -3.26 -2.38
CA THR A 506 16.69 -4.65 -2.86
C THR A 506 15.84 -4.70 -4.12
N LEU A 507 16.48 -4.93 -5.26
CA LEU A 507 15.78 -5.16 -6.53
C LEU A 507 15.60 -6.67 -6.75
N LEU A 508 14.36 -7.12 -6.82
CA LEU A 508 14.00 -8.51 -7.09
C LEU A 508 13.64 -8.68 -8.57
N THR A 509 14.44 -9.45 -9.29
CA THR A 509 14.24 -9.79 -10.70
C THR A 509 13.93 -11.28 -10.85
N ARG A 510 13.79 -11.77 -12.09
CA ARG A 510 13.68 -13.22 -12.38
C ARG A 510 14.93 -14.01 -11.96
N GLU A 511 16.09 -13.37 -11.92
CA GLU A 511 17.38 -13.98 -11.54
C GLU A 511 17.56 -14.04 -10.02
N GLY A 512 16.70 -13.36 -9.26
CA GLY A 512 16.73 -13.26 -7.79
C GLY A 512 16.94 -11.84 -7.29
N PRO A 513 17.13 -11.68 -5.96
CA PRO A 513 17.38 -10.39 -5.34
C PRO A 513 18.81 -9.91 -5.57
N ARG A 514 18.98 -8.62 -5.79
CA ARG A 514 20.28 -7.93 -5.82
C ARG A 514 20.16 -6.55 -5.22
N LEU A 515 21.28 -6.01 -4.72
CA LEU A 515 21.34 -4.65 -4.22
C LEU A 515 21.55 -3.66 -5.37
N ILE A 516 20.87 -2.51 -5.31
CA ILE A 516 21.10 -1.37 -6.19
C ILE A 516 21.32 -0.11 -5.34
N PRO A 517 22.11 0.89 -5.84
CA PRO A 517 22.32 2.15 -5.11
C PRO A 517 21.02 2.90 -4.80
N VAL A 518 20.98 3.62 -3.68
CA VAL A 518 19.79 4.34 -3.18
C VAL A 518 19.13 5.24 -4.25
N ASN A 519 19.92 5.96 -5.05
CA ASN A 519 19.39 6.86 -6.08
C ASN A 519 19.28 6.21 -7.48
N ALA A 520 19.57 4.92 -7.61
CA ALA A 520 19.51 4.22 -8.90
C ALA A 520 18.08 3.82 -9.30
N VAL A 521 17.11 3.93 -8.41
CA VAL A 521 15.69 3.55 -8.67
C VAL A 521 15.16 4.25 -9.91
N ALA A 522 15.43 5.55 -10.04
CA ALA A 522 14.99 6.36 -11.18
C ALA A 522 15.65 5.97 -12.53
N ALA A 523 16.83 5.35 -12.49
CA ALA A 523 17.58 4.98 -13.70
C ALA A 523 17.49 3.49 -14.05
N SER A 524 17.17 2.63 -13.09
CA SER A 524 17.20 1.16 -13.25
C SER A 524 15.95 0.60 -13.90
N ALA A 525 14.93 1.43 -14.06
CA ALA A 525 13.69 1.04 -14.74
C ALA A 525 13.74 1.34 -16.26
N ALA A 526 14.79 2.03 -16.75
CA ALA A 526 14.95 2.43 -18.15
C ALA A 526 15.76 1.37 -18.95
#